data_de078166b8514fa4bbbb74cf2fdd68fc
#
_entry.id   de078166b8514fa4bbbb74cf2fdd68fc
#
_cell.length_a   1.000
_cell.length_b   1.000
_cell.length_c   1.000
_cell.angle_alpha   90.00
_cell.angle_beta   90.00
_cell.angle_gamma   90.00
#
_symmetry.space_group_name_H-M   'P 1'
#
loop_
_entity.id
_entity.type
_entity.pdbx_description
1 polymer ?
#
loop_
_entity_poly.entity_id
_entity_poly.type
_entity_poly.pdbx_seq_one_letter_code
_entity_poly.pdbx_strand_id
1 'polypeptide(L)' 'MFRKLLKLIFGDKASNLRNKINKKYVKAVALQRSGDIRMYSATMTEIEKLENELIELNE' A
#
# COMPACT_ATOMS: atom_id res chain seq x y z
N MET A 1 -4.57 21.05 17.38
CA MET A 1 -3.59 20.43 16.52
C MET A 1 -4.27 19.60 15.44
N PHE A 2 -4.22 20.14 14.27
CA PHE A 2 -4.89 19.61 13.09
C PHE A 2 -4.50 18.18 12.74
N ARG A 3 -3.22 17.84 12.95
CA ARG A 3 -2.70 16.54 12.55
C ARG A 3 -3.34 15.36 13.30
N LYS A 4 -3.65 15.55 14.57
CA LYS A 4 -4.30 14.49 15.35
C LYS A 4 -5.74 14.28 14.94
N LEU A 5 -6.43 15.37 14.64
CA LEU A 5 -7.82 15.31 14.17
C LEU A 5 -7.90 14.68 12.78
N LEU A 6 -7.01 15.07 11.88
CA LEU A 6 -6.92 14.48 10.55
C LEU A 6 -6.59 13.00 10.63
N LYS A 7 -5.72 12.62 11.57
CA LYS A 7 -5.35 11.24 11.77
C LYS A 7 -6.53 10.40 12.25
N LEU A 8 -7.41 10.98 13.05
CA LEU A 8 -8.63 10.31 13.49
C LEU A 8 -9.65 10.17 12.38
N ILE A 9 -9.78 11.20 11.54
CA ILE A 9 -10.75 11.21 10.44
C ILE A 9 -10.29 10.30 9.29
N PHE A 10 -9.01 10.34 8.94
CA PHE A 10 -8.45 9.58 7.82
C PHE A 10 -7.72 8.31 8.25
N GLY A 11 -7.66 8.04 9.56
CA GLY A 11 -6.94 6.90 10.12
C GLY A 11 -7.38 5.58 9.53
N ASP A 12 -8.69 5.38 9.41
CA ASP A 12 -9.25 4.14 8.87
C ASP A 12 -8.85 3.93 7.40
N LYS A 13 -8.88 5.00 6.63
CA LYS A 13 -8.52 4.93 5.21
C LYS A 13 -7.03 4.64 5.04
N ALA A 14 -6.18 5.31 5.80
CA ALA A 14 -4.73 5.05 5.79
C ALA A 14 -4.43 3.63 6.26
N SER A 15 -5.11 3.16 7.30
CA SER A 15 -4.97 1.81 7.80
C SER A 15 -5.37 0.77 6.75
N ASN A 16 -6.49 1.01 6.07
CA ASN A 16 -6.94 0.14 4.98
C ASN A 16 -5.94 0.08 3.84
N LEU A 17 -5.38 1.23 3.47
CA LEU A 17 -4.35 1.28 2.43
C LEU A 17 -3.09 0.51 2.83
N ARG A 18 -2.66 0.68 4.07
CA ARG A 18 -1.50 -0.05 4.60
C ARG A 18 -1.74 -1.55 4.58
N ASN A 19 -2.94 -1.98 4.96
CA ASN A 19 -3.30 -3.40 4.93
C ASN A 19 -3.28 -3.94 3.50
N LYS A 20 -3.80 -3.19 2.55
CA LYS A 20 -3.76 -3.56 1.14
C LYS A 20 -2.32 -3.66 0.64
N ILE A 21 -1.48 -2.69 0.99
CA ILE A 21 -0.07 -2.68 0.61
C ILE A 21 0.62 -3.92 1.19
N ASN A 22 0.42 -4.21 2.47
CA ASN A 22 1.03 -5.37 3.12
C ASN A 22 0.62 -6.67 2.45
N LYS A 23 -0.65 -6.84 2.13
CA LYS A 23 -1.15 -8.03 1.43
C LYS A 23 -0.51 -8.18 0.07
N LYS A 24 -0.35 -7.08 -0.65
CA LYS A 24 0.28 -7.10 -1.97
C LYS A 24 1.77 -7.38 -1.87
N TYR A 25 2.44 -6.91 -0.84
CA TYR A 25 3.85 -7.24 -0.60
C TYR A 25 4.04 -8.73 -0.36
N VAL A 26 3.18 -9.34 0.46
CA VAL A 26 3.22 -10.78 0.70
C VAL A 26 3.04 -11.53 -0.63
N LYS A 27 2.08 -11.11 -1.44
CA LYS A 27 1.86 -11.69 -2.76
C LYS A 27 3.07 -11.49 -3.67
N ALA A 28 3.67 -10.29 -3.66
CA ALA A 28 4.85 -10.01 -4.47
C ALA A 28 6.03 -10.91 -4.09
N VAL A 29 6.27 -11.09 -2.80
CA VAL A 29 7.33 -11.98 -2.32
C VAL A 29 7.09 -13.41 -2.80
N ALA A 30 5.84 -13.89 -2.71
CA ALA A 30 5.48 -15.22 -3.18
C ALA A 30 5.72 -15.36 -4.69
N LEU A 31 5.34 -14.35 -5.46
CA LEU A 31 5.55 -14.34 -6.91
C LEU A 31 7.04 -14.31 -7.27
N GLN A 32 7.82 -13.56 -6.51
CA GLN A 32 9.26 -13.52 -6.70
C GLN A 32 9.90 -14.90 -6.47
N ARG A 33 9.43 -15.58 -5.44
CA ARG A 33 9.92 -16.93 -5.13
C ARG A 33 9.56 -17.95 -6.19
N SER A 34 8.37 -17.80 -6.76
CA SER A 34 7.90 -18.72 -7.82
C SER A 34 8.49 -18.40 -9.19
N GLY A 35 9.17 -17.26 -9.33
CA GLY A 35 9.78 -16.85 -10.59
C GLY A 35 8.84 -16.17 -11.56
N ASP A 36 7.63 -15.79 -11.13
CA ASP A 36 6.67 -15.12 -11.97
C ASP A 36 6.95 -13.61 -12.01
N ILE A 37 7.91 -13.23 -12.84
CA ILE A 37 8.42 -11.86 -12.92
C ILE A 37 7.34 -10.90 -13.45
N ARG A 38 6.49 -11.34 -14.38
CA ARG A 38 5.44 -10.49 -14.92
C ARG A 38 4.43 -10.08 -13.86
N MET A 39 3.93 -11.05 -13.11
CA MET A 39 2.99 -10.79 -12.03
C MET A 39 3.63 -10.01 -10.89
N TYR A 40 4.88 -10.32 -10.59
CA TYR A 40 5.65 -9.58 -9.60
C TYR A 40 5.73 -8.09 -9.98
N SER A 41 6.10 -7.81 -11.21
CA SER A 41 6.22 -6.44 -11.71
C SER A 41 4.87 -5.70 -11.66
N ALA A 42 3.79 -6.37 -12.08
CA ALA A 42 2.45 -5.79 -12.03
C ALA A 42 2.03 -5.51 -10.59
N THR A 43 2.31 -6.43 -9.68
CA THR A 43 2.00 -6.27 -8.26
C THR A 43 2.78 -5.11 -7.66
N MET A 44 4.05 -4.97 -7.99
CA MET A 44 4.87 -3.85 -7.51
C MET A 44 4.35 -2.51 -8.03
N THR A 45 3.86 -2.46 -9.25
CA THR A 45 3.24 -1.25 -9.80
C THR A 45 2.00 -0.86 -9.01
N GLU A 46 1.17 -1.83 -8.65
CA GLU A 46 -0.01 -1.60 -7.82
C GLU A 46 0.38 -1.09 -6.42
N ILE A 47 1.42 -1.68 -5.83
CA ILE A 47 1.94 -1.25 -4.55
C ILE A 47 2.39 0.21 -4.62
N GLU A 48 3.10 0.58 -5.66
CA GLU A 48 3.57 1.95 -5.86
C GLU A 48 2.40 2.93 -5.92
N LYS A 49 1.34 2.57 -6.64
CA LYS A 49 0.14 3.40 -6.71
C LYS A 49 -0.50 3.58 -5.33
N LEU A 50 -0.60 2.50 -4.58
CA LEU A 50 -1.17 2.54 -3.24
C LEU A 50 -0.30 3.36 -2.29
N GLU A 51 1.01 3.24 -2.40
CA GLU A 51 1.93 4.03 -1.60
C GLU A 51 1.80 5.52 -1.91
N ASN A 52 1.64 5.88 -3.18
CA ASN A 52 1.42 7.26 -3.59
C ASN A 52 0.11 7.81 -3.03
N GLU A 53 -0.96 7.00 -3.04
CA GLU A 53 -2.23 7.39 -2.42
C GLU A 53 -2.06 7.63 -0.92
N LEU A 54 -1.28 6.78 -0.26
CA LEU A 54 -1.02 6.92 1.17
C LEU A 54 -0.24 8.20 1.46
N ILE A 55 0.72 8.54 0.62
CA ILE A 55 1.49 9.78 0.73
C ILE A 55 0.56 10.99 0.58
N GLU A 56 -0.34 10.96 -0.40
CA GLU A 56 -1.31 12.03 -0.61
C GLU A 56 -2.21 12.22 0.60
N LEU A 57 -2.61 11.13 1.24
CA LEU A 57 -3.44 11.20 2.45
C LEU A 57 -2.70 11.83 3.62
N ASN A 58 -1.37 11.66 3.66
CA ASN A 58 -0.55 12.21 4.73
C ASN A 58 -0.17 13.68 4.53
N GLU A 59 -0.34 14.18 3.34
CA GLU A 59 -0.13 15.60 3.04
C GLU A 59 -1.32 16.43 3.51
#